data_c18b810e4d1425a37b13ca6c901fd5ae
#
_entry.id   c18b810e4d1425a37b13ca6c901fd5ae
#
_cell.length_a   1.000
_cell.length_b   1.000
_cell.length_c   1.000
_cell.angle_alpha   90.00
_cell.angle_beta   90.00
_cell.angle_gamma   90.00
#
_symmetry.space_group_name_H-M   'P 1'
#
loop_
_entity.id
_entity.type
_entity.pdbx_description
1 polymer ?
#
loop_
_entity_poly.entity_id
_entity_poly.type
_entity_poly.pdbx_seq_one_letter_code
_entity_poly.pdbx_strand_id
1 'polypeptide(L)'
;MASATISAHEGREAITDPTPAVYSHPWMKRILTALVLIPSVLVLVFLGSRWLFTLAVAGVAALAAWEFLGLAEKSGAKPPRAAVMAAVLALFAGNFEWPDETAAIFGLLSLGLVVYCTFFSDVREMLADVATAILCLVYTGMTLIALPALREDTEFNGPSLVAFLLCAIWAGDIAALYVGRSLGKHKMAPTLSPNKSWEGAVGSLAGSLAAAGILLGLSNTLAEWNIERLSFHGEAWYCWLALAALINLAAQAGDLAESAIKRSVGAKDSGTMVPGHGGVLDRIDAMILAAPALWYALTIHKLF
;
A
#
# COMPACT_ATOMS: atom_id res chain seq x y z
N MET A 1 49.37 -54.63 35.09
CA MET A 1 50.72 -54.40 34.60
C MET A 1 50.66 -53.92 33.13
N ALA A 2 51.41 -52.93 32.81
CA ALA A 2 51.66 -52.26 31.56
C ALA A 2 50.83 -50.98 31.30
N SER A 3 51.53 -49.92 31.71
CA SER A 3 51.33 -48.52 31.33
C SER A 3 51.61 -48.29 29.87
N ALA A 4 50.74 -47.58 29.20
CA ALA A 4 51.03 -46.99 27.90
C ALA A 4 50.67 -45.49 27.93
N THR A 5 51.72 -44.71 27.92
CA THR A 5 51.76 -43.25 27.80
C THR A 5 51.40 -42.87 26.37
N ILE A 6 50.39 -42.07 26.13
CA ILE A 6 50.09 -41.46 24.83
C ILE A 6 50.40 -39.98 24.95
N SER A 7 51.33 -39.55 24.11
CA SER A 7 51.81 -38.20 23.89
C SER A 7 50.71 -37.34 23.27
N ALA A 8 50.38 -36.23 23.90
CA ALA A 8 49.56 -35.18 23.33
C ALA A 8 50.38 -34.28 22.37
N HIS A 9 49.99 -34.25 21.12
CA HIS A 9 50.44 -33.23 20.18
C HIS A 9 49.32 -32.18 20.05
N GLU A 10 49.54 -31.06 20.72
CA GLU A 10 48.71 -29.85 20.57
C GLU A 10 48.93 -29.23 19.17
N GLY A 11 47.97 -29.38 18.30
CA GLY A 11 47.79 -28.54 17.14
C GLY A 11 47.01 -27.29 17.53
N ARG A 12 47.69 -26.15 17.75
CA ARG A 12 47.02 -24.83 17.83
C ARG A 12 46.51 -24.45 16.45
N GLU A 13 45.25 -24.65 16.18
CA GLU A 13 44.57 -23.95 15.09
C GLU A 13 44.43 -22.48 15.52
N ALA A 14 44.99 -21.59 14.67
CA ALA A 14 44.83 -20.15 14.81
C ALA A 14 43.37 -19.79 14.59
N ILE A 15 42.69 -19.36 15.65
CA ILE A 15 41.36 -18.76 15.62
C ILE A 15 41.55 -17.44 14.84
N THR A 16 41.18 -17.44 13.56
CA THR A 16 41.00 -16.21 12.79
C THR A 16 39.78 -15.48 13.36
N ASP A 17 40.03 -14.33 14.01
CA ASP A 17 39.01 -13.41 14.43
C ASP A 17 38.05 -13.13 13.26
N PRO A 18 36.72 -13.36 13.43
CA PRO A 18 35.76 -12.94 12.43
C PRO A 18 35.77 -11.41 12.41
N THR A 19 36.11 -10.83 11.28
CA THR A 19 35.93 -9.41 11.00
C THR A 19 34.58 -8.96 11.55
N PRO A 20 34.49 -7.83 12.29
CA PRO A 20 33.25 -7.39 12.87
C PRO A 20 32.23 -7.15 11.74
N ALA A 21 31.23 -8.02 11.68
CA ALA A 21 30.07 -7.80 10.85
C ALA A 21 29.52 -6.44 11.25
N VAL A 22 29.50 -5.50 10.32
CA VAL A 22 28.87 -4.19 10.49
C VAL A 22 27.39 -4.48 10.81
N TYR A 23 27.05 -4.49 12.06
CA TYR A 23 25.67 -4.61 12.56
C TYR A 23 24.93 -3.36 12.09
N SER A 24 24.41 -3.40 10.87
CA SER A 24 23.47 -2.38 10.41
C SER A 24 22.18 -2.55 11.20
N HIS A 25 22.00 -1.72 12.22
CA HIS A 25 20.80 -1.72 13.05
C HIS A 25 19.53 -1.72 12.19
N PRO A 26 18.56 -2.62 12.42
CA PRO A 26 17.35 -2.75 11.58
C PRO A 26 16.57 -1.44 11.43
N TRP A 27 16.58 -0.58 12.45
CA TRP A 27 15.94 0.73 12.41
C TRP A 27 16.63 1.72 11.47
N MET A 28 17.97 1.65 11.33
CA MET A 28 18.75 2.52 10.45
C MET A 28 18.43 2.26 8.98
N LYS A 29 18.25 0.99 8.59
CA LYS A 29 17.79 0.62 7.24
C LYS A 29 16.41 1.17 6.94
N ARG A 30 15.49 1.13 7.92
CA ARG A 30 14.12 1.67 7.78
C ARG A 30 14.11 3.17 7.58
N ILE A 31 14.87 3.92 8.37
CA ILE A 31 14.99 5.38 8.23
C ILE A 31 15.61 5.74 6.87
N LEU A 32 16.69 5.06 6.47
CA LEU A 32 17.33 5.32 5.18
C LEU A 32 16.40 5.04 4.00
N THR A 33 15.64 3.93 4.05
CA THR A 33 14.63 3.61 3.02
C THR A 33 13.55 4.69 2.96
N ALA A 34 13.01 5.15 4.09
CA ALA A 34 12.01 6.20 4.12
C ALA A 34 12.55 7.54 3.60
N LEU A 35 13.80 7.88 3.98
CA LEU A 35 14.46 9.12 3.55
C LEU A 35 14.68 9.18 2.03
N VAL A 36 14.85 8.04 1.37
CA VAL A 36 14.98 7.97 -0.09
C VAL A 36 13.61 7.84 -0.76
N LEU A 37 12.74 6.98 -0.23
CA LEU A 37 11.46 6.65 -0.87
C LEU A 37 10.49 7.84 -0.86
N ILE A 38 10.35 8.54 0.28
CA ILE A 38 9.41 9.67 0.40
C ILE A 38 9.72 10.78 -0.61
N PRO A 39 10.96 11.32 -0.69
CA PRO A 39 11.29 12.31 -1.71
C PRO A 39 11.12 11.79 -3.14
N SER A 40 11.48 10.52 -3.41
CA SER A 40 11.33 9.93 -4.75
C SER A 40 9.87 9.88 -5.17
N VAL A 41 8.96 9.48 -4.27
CA VAL A 41 7.52 9.47 -4.52
C VAL A 41 7.00 10.88 -4.75
N LEU A 42 7.39 11.86 -3.94
CA LEU A 42 6.97 13.26 -4.13
C LEU A 42 7.49 13.84 -5.45
N VAL A 43 8.74 13.56 -5.82
CA VAL A 43 9.29 13.94 -7.14
C VAL A 43 8.46 13.32 -8.26
N LEU A 44 8.12 12.04 -8.15
CA LEU A 44 7.28 11.37 -9.14
C LEU A 44 5.87 11.97 -9.22
N VAL A 45 5.27 12.33 -8.10
CA VAL A 45 3.94 12.96 -8.02
C VAL A 45 3.93 14.33 -8.67
N PHE A 46 4.88 15.21 -8.34
CA PHE A 46 4.88 16.60 -8.79
C PHE A 46 5.60 16.85 -10.12
N LEU A 47 6.60 16.05 -10.45
CA LEU A 47 7.47 16.25 -11.61
C LEU A 47 7.42 15.10 -12.63
N GLY A 48 6.89 13.94 -12.25
CA GLY A 48 6.75 12.80 -13.16
C GLY A 48 5.79 13.10 -14.31
N SER A 49 6.07 12.57 -15.50
CA SER A 49 5.10 12.59 -16.60
C SER A 49 3.93 11.64 -16.30
N ARG A 50 2.78 11.86 -16.94
CA ARG A 50 1.59 11.02 -16.79
C ARG A 50 1.92 9.53 -16.95
N TRP A 51 2.61 9.17 -18.04
CA TRP A 51 2.96 7.78 -18.32
C TRP A 51 3.89 7.17 -17.27
N LEU A 52 4.88 7.95 -16.77
CA LEU A 52 5.83 7.46 -15.76
C LEU A 52 5.15 7.19 -14.43
N PHE A 53 4.25 8.08 -14.00
CA PHE A 53 3.47 7.88 -12.78
C PHE A 53 2.55 6.66 -12.90
N THR A 54 1.79 6.55 -13.99
CA THR A 54 0.90 5.41 -14.23
C THR A 54 1.68 4.10 -14.29
N LEU A 55 2.84 4.08 -14.97
CA LEU A 55 3.70 2.90 -15.04
C LEU A 55 4.24 2.48 -13.65
N ALA A 56 4.65 3.46 -12.83
CA ALA A 56 5.12 3.18 -11.47
C ALA A 56 3.99 2.58 -10.61
N VAL A 57 2.79 3.16 -10.67
CA VAL A 57 1.63 2.63 -9.93
C VAL A 57 1.22 1.25 -10.45
N ALA A 58 1.22 1.03 -11.77
CA ALA A 58 0.97 -0.28 -12.39
C ALA A 58 1.99 -1.33 -11.94
N GLY A 59 3.26 -0.95 -11.83
CA GLY A 59 4.32 -1.80 -11.27
C GLY A 59 4.06 -2.19 -9.81
N VAL A 60 3.68 -1.23 -8.98
CA VAL A 60 3.30 -1.48 -7.58
C VAL A 60 2.07 -2.39 -7.51
N ALA A 61 1.04 -2.13 -8.33
CA ALA A 61 -0.17 -2.96 -8.41
C ALA A 61 0.15 -4.40 -8.84
N ALA A 62 1.03 -4.57 -9.82
CA ALA A 62 1.47 -5.89 -10.26
C ALA A 62 2.23 -6.65 -9.15
N LEU A 63 3.14 -5.99 -8.43
CA LEU A 63 3.84 -6.61 -7.29
C LEU A 63 2.87 -6.98 -6.16
N ALA A 64 1.93 -6.10 -5.84
CA ALA A 64 0.88 -6.36 -4.86
C ALA A 64 -0.03 -7.54 -5.29
N ALA A 65 -0.40 -7.60 -6.57
CA ALA A 65 -1.16 -8.72 -7.14
C ALA A 65 -0.39 -10.04 -7.03
N TRP A 66 0.90 -10.02 -7.32
CA TRP A 66 1.75 -11.20 -7.17
C TRP A 66 1.76 -11.74 -5.74
N GLU A 67 1.89 -10.85 -4.74
CA GLU A 67 1.87 -11.22 -3.32
C GLU A 67 0.48 -11.69 -2.88
N PHE A 68 -0.58 -10.99 -3.31
CA PHE A 68 -1.96 -11.39 -3.05
C PHE A 68 -2.26 -12.80 -3.58
N LEU A 69 -1.86 -13.09 -4.82
CA LEU A 69 -2.03 -14.43 -5.40
C LEU A 69 -1.23 -15.49 -4.63
N GLY A 70 -0.05 -15.14 -4.12
CA GLY A 70 0.72 -16.01 -3.24
C GLY A 70 0.06 -16.30 -1.89
N LEU A 71 -0.71 -15.34 -1.34
CA LEU A 71 -1.55 -15.58 -0.16
C LEU A 71 -2.75 -16.46 -0.50
N ALA A 72 -3.40 -16.23 -1.65
CA ALA A 72 -4.53 -17.00 -2.12
C ALA A 72 -4.20 -18.49 -2.32
N GLU A 73 -3.03 -18.80 -2.88
CA GLU A 73 -2.58 -20.18 -3.03
C GLU A 73 -2.42 -20.90 -1.68
N LYS A 74 -2.08 -20.21 -0.61
CA LYS A 74 -2.05 -20.79 0.74
C LYS A 74 -3.45 -21.19 1.25
N SER A 75 -4.52 -20.59 0.70
CA SER A 75 -5.89 -20.98 1.03
C SER A 75 -6.36 -22.22 0.24
N GLY A 76 -5.57 -22.68 -0.73
CA GLY A 76 -5.89 -23.82 -1.60
C GLY A 76 -6.44 -23.41 -2.97
N ALA A 77 -6.71 -22.11 -3.21
CA ALA A 77 -7.06 -21.63 -4.54
C ALA A 77 -5.85 -21.69 -5.48
N LYS A 78 -6.08 -21.90 -6.77
CA LYS A 78 -5.05 -21.94 -7.82
C LYS A 78 -5.37 -20.96 -8.95
N PRO A 79 -5.50 -19.64 -8.64
CA PRO A 79 -5.84 -18.66 -9.65
C PRO A 79 -4.78 -18.63 -10.76
N PRO A 80 -5.16 -18.37 -12.02
CA PRO A 80 -4.25 -18.32 -13.14
C PRO A 80 -3.36 -17.07 -13.06
N ARG A 81 -2.24 -17.15 -12.35
CA ARG A 81 -1.34 -16.01 -12.05
C ARG A 81 -1.04 -15.16 -13.27
N ALA A 82 -0.63 -15.79 -14.38
CA ALA A 82 -0.25 -15.05 -15.59
C ALA A 82 -1.43 -14.27 -16.19
N ALA A 83 -2.62 -14.86 -16.21
CA ALA A 83 -3.82 -14.20 -16.72
C ALA A 83 -4.25 -13.04 -15.81
N VAL A 84 -4.22 -13.21 -14.48
CA VAL A 84 -4.56 -12.14 -13.53
C VAL A 84 -3.55 -11.00 -13.61
N MET A 85 -2.25 -11.30 -13.66
CA MET A 85 -1.20 -10.30 -13.84
C MET A 85 -1.36 -9.52 -15.14
N ALA A 86 -1.65 -10.21 -16.24
CA ALA A 86 -1.94 -9.59 -17.53
C ALA A 86 -3.19 -8.71 -17.46
N ALA A 87 -4.25 -9.15 -16.76
CA ALA A 87 -5.47 -8.36 -16.57
C ALA A 87 -5.21 -7.09 -15.74
N VAL A 88 -4.42 -7.16 -14.65
CA VAL A 88 -4.04 -5.97 -13.86
C VAL A 88 -3.28 -4.98 -14.74
N LEU A 89 -2.28 -5.41 -15.49
CA LEU A 89 -1.52 -4.51 -16.37
C LEU A 89 -2.37 -3.97 -17.52
N ALA A 90 -3.24 -4.80 -18.12
CA ALA A 90 -4.15 -4.38 -19.18
C ALA A 90 -5.18 -3.34 -18.68
N LEU A 91 -5.63 -3.45 -17.43
CA LEU A 91 -6.51 -2.49 -16.80
C LEU A 91 -5.84 -1.10 -16.69
N PHE A 92 -4.57 -1.04 -16.27
CA PHE A 92 -3.81 0.21 -16.23
C PHE A 92 -3.52 0.77 -17.61
N ALA A 93 -3.17 -0.06 -18.57
CA ALA A 93 -2.96 0.36 -19.97
C ALA A 93 -4.26 0.89 -20.57
N GLY A 94 -5.38 0.21 -20.37
CA GLY A 94 -6.69 0.65 -20.84
C GLY A 94 -7.15 1.94 -20.17
N ASN A 95 -6.99 2.10 -18.88
CA ASN A 95 -7.29 3.36 -18.19
C ASN A 95 -6.41 4.53 -18.68
N PHE A 96 -5.17 4.26 -19.03
CA PHE A 96 -4.27 5.27 -19.58
C PHE A 96 -4.74 5.80 -20.94
N GLU A 97 -5.16 4.91 -21.83
CA GLU A 97 -5.61 5.26 -23.19
C GLU A 97 -7.08 5.72 -23.25
N TRP A 98 -7.95 5.06 -22.45
CA TRP A 98 -9.40 5.28 -22.45
C TRP A 98 -9.92 5.40 -21.00
N PRO A 99 -9.65 6.50 -20.29
CA PRO A 99 -10.00 6.67 -18.88
C PRO A 99 -11.51 6.59 -18.62
N ASP A 100 -12.34 7.07 -19.55
CA ASP A 100 -13.80 7.05 -19.44
C ASP A 100 -14.38 5.63 -19.58
N GLU A 101 -13.65 4.71 -20.21
CA GLU A 101 -14.06 3.33 -20.45
C GLU A 101 -13.55 2.34 -19.39
N THR A 102 -12.94 2.83 -18.32
CA THR A 102 -12.31 1.99 -17.28
C THR A 102 -13.27 0.93 -16.71
N ALA A 103 -14.54 1.27 -16.51
CA ALA A 103 -15.54 0.34 -16.02
C ALA A 103 -15.85 -0.79 -17.02
N ALA A 104 -15.93 -0.44 -18.32
CA ALA A 104 -16.15 -1.42 -19.39
C ALA A 104 -14.93 -2.34 -19.56
N ILE A 105 -13.72 -1.78 -19.51
CA ILE A 105 -12.45 -2.55 -19.55
C ILE A 105 -12.37 -3.50 -18.36
N PHE A 106 -12.65 -3.04 -17.15
CA PHE A 106 -12.69 -3.88 -15.96
C PHE A 106 -13.71 -5.02 -16.10
N GLY A 107 -14.92 -4.73 -16.59
CA GLY A 107 -15.95 -5.73 -16.86
C GLY A 107 -15.49 -6.78 -17.86
N LEU A 108 -14.89 -6.34 -18.99
CA LEU A 108 -14.37 -7.24 -20.02
C LEU A 108 -13.25 -8.14 -19.48
N LEU A 109 -12.30 -7.59 -18.72
CA LEU A 109 -11.21 -8.36 -18.12
C LEU A 109 -11.73 -9.36 -17.08
N SER A 110 -12.71 -8.96 -16.27
CA SER A 110 -13.35 -9.85 -15.30
C SER A 110 -14.06 -11.02 -15.99
N LEU A 111 -14.84 -10.76 -17.04
CA LEU A 111 -15.48 -11.81 -17.85
C LEU A 111 -14.44 -12.69 -18.53
N GLY A 112 -13.36 -12.11 -19.04
CA GLY A 112 -12.24 -12.85 -19.62
C GLY A 112 -11.60 -13.81 -18.62
N LEU A 113 -11.42 -13.39 -17.37
CA LEU A 113 -10.92 -14.28 -16.29
C LEU A 113 -11.90 -15.41 -15.96
N VAL A 114 -13.22 -15.14 -15.95
CA VAL A 114 -14.24 -16.19 -15.78
C VAL A 114 -14.15 -17.22 -16.89
N VAL A 115 -14.10 -16.77 -18.15
CA VAL A 115 -13.97 -17.64 -19.31
C VAL A 115 -12.67 -18.43 -19.25
N TYR A 116 -11.55 -17.77 -18.94
CA TYR A 116 -10.26 -18.44 -18.81
C TYR A 116 -10.31 -19.56 -17.76
N CYS A 117 -10.79 -19.28 -16.55
CA CYS A 117 -10.90 -20.27 -15.50
C CYS A 117 -11.86 -21.42 -15.88
N THR A 118 -12.93 -21.15 -16.67
CA THR A 118 -13.85 -22.21 -17.14
C THR A 118 -13.13 -23.26 -17.97
N PHE A 119 -12.12 -22.87 -18.75
CA PHE A 119 -11.40 -23.80 -19.63
C PHE A 119 -10.11 -24.38 -19.03
N PHE A 120 -9.52 -23.70 -18.04
CA PHE A 120 -8.18 -24.04 -17.56
C PHE A 120 -8.09 -24.35 -16.06
N SER A 121 -9.14 -24.13 -15.25
CA SER A 121 -9.18 -24.55 -13.84
C SER A 121 -9.86 -25.91 -13.68
N ASP A 122 -9.49 -26.62 -12.62
CA ASP A 122 -10.22 -27.81 -12.20
C ASP A 122 -11.67 -27.45 -11.82
N VAL A 123 -12.65 -28.22 -12.25
CA VAL A 123 -14.08 -27.96 -11.99
C VAL A 123 -14.37 -27.76 -10.50
N ARG A 124 -13.67 -28.47 -9.62
CA ARG A 124 -13.83 -28.39 -8.16
C ARG A 124 -13.27 -27.10 -7.56
N GLU A 125 -12.26 -26.53 -8.18
CA GLU A 125 -11.52 -25.35 -7.71
C GLU A 125 -11.96 -24.07 -8.45
N MET A 126 -12.67 -24.19 -9.59
CA MET A 126 -13.04 -23.11 -10.49
C MET A 126 -13.65 -21.90 -9.78
N LEU A 127 -14.61 -22.13 -8.88
CA LEU A 127 -15.29 -21.01 -8.17
C LEU A 127 -14.30 -20.25 -7.28
N ALA A 128 -13.41 -20.95 -6.58
CA ALA A 128 -12.38 -20.33 -5.74
C ALA A 128 -11.35 -19.57 -6.59
N ASP A 129 -10.94 -20.14 -7.72
CA ASP A 129 -9.98 -19.54 -8.64
C ASP A 129 -10.53 -18.26 -9.27
N VAL A 130 -11.78 -18.29 -9.77
CA VAL A 130 -12.48 -17.11 -10.31
C VAL A 130 -12.65 -16.03 -9.24
N ALA A 131 -13.16 -16.40 -8.06
CA ALA A 131 -13.38 -15.46 -6.98
C ALA A 131 -12.08 -14.77 -6.56
N THR A 132 -11.00 -15.53 -6.44
CA THR A 132 -9.67 -15.02 -6.11
C THR A 132 -9.09 -14.14 -7.21
N ALA A 133 -9.23 -14.54 -8.47
CA ALA A 133 -8.74 -13.79 -9.63
C ALA A 133 -9.44 -12.42 -9.73
N ILE A 134 -10.77 -12.40 -9.60
CA ILE A 134 -11.56 -11.16 -9.62
C ILE A 134 -11.25 -10.31 -8.38
N LEU A 135 -11.18 -10.91 -7.18
CA LEU A 135 -10.82 -10.18 -5.97
C LEU A 135 -9.43 -9.54 -6.08
N CYS A 136 -8.45 -10.24 -6.66
CA CYS A 136 -7.12 -9.69 -6.93
C CYS A 136 -7.21 -8.49 -7.89
N LEU A 137 -7.93 -8.62 -9.00
CA LEU A 137 -8.10 -7.54 -9.97
C LEU A 137 -8.79 -6.30 -9.36
N VAL A 138 -9.80 -6.51 -8.51
CA VAL A 138 -10.44 -5.41 -7.76
C VAL A 138 -9.46 -4.81 -6.75
N TYR A 139 -8.88 -5.66 -5.88
CA TYR A 139 -8.14 -5.22 -4.70
C TYR A 139 -6.82 -4.55 -5.04
N THR A 140 -6.13 -4.96 -6.11
CA THR A 140 -4.84 -4.39 -6.51
C THR A 140 -4.91 -3.57 -7.80
N GLY A 141 -5.81 -3.89 -8.71
CA GLY A 141 -5.98 -3.18 -9.98
C GLY A 141 -6.91 -1.99 -9.83
N MET A 142 -8.20 -2.26 -9.63
CA MET A 142 -9.26 -1.23 -9.66
C MET A 142 -9.10 -0.18 -8.56
N THR A 143 -8.64 -0.58 -7.35
CA THR A 143 -8.41 0.37 -6.27
C THR A 143 -7.24 1.31 -6.54
N LEU A 144 -6.13 0.78 -7.07
CA LEU A 144 -4.93 1.59 -7.31
C LEU A 144 -5.01 2.46 -8.57
N ILE A 145 -5.92 2.17 -9.50
CA ILE A 145 -6.23 3.08 -10.63
C ILE A 145 -6.71 4.45 -10.15
N ALA A 146 -7.30 4.54 -8.95
CA ALA A 146 -7.67 5.83 -8.38
C ALA A 146 -6.47 6.80 -8.24
N LEU A 147 -5.24 6.29 -8.09
CA LEU A 147 -4.04 7.16 -7.97
C LEU A 147 -3.71 7.91 -9.26
N PRO A 148 -3.58 7.27 -10.45
CA PRO A 148 -3.47 8.00 -11.71
C PRO A 148 -4.67 8.91 -11.95
N ALA A 149 -5.90 8.46 -11.67
CA ALA A 149 -7.10 9.27 -11.86
C ALA A 149 -7.09 10.54 -10.98
N LEU A 150 -6.71 10.43 -9.71
CA LEU A 150 -6.53 11.57 -8.81
C LEU A 150 -5.44 12.51 -9.30
N ARG A 151 -4.31 11.97 -9.78
CA ARG A 151 -3.18 12.80 -10.23
C ARG A 151 -3.48 13.59 -11.50
N GLU A 152 -4.33 13.08 -12.37
CA GLU A 152 -4.75 13.75 -13.61
C GLU A 152 -5.97 14.68 -13.39
N ASP A 153 -6.46 14.82 -12.17
CA ASP A 153 -7.53 15.75 -11.85
C ASP A 153 -7.09 17.19 -12.08
N THR A 154 -7.82 17.89 -12.94
CA THR A 154 -7.49 19.27 -13.34
C THR A 154 -8.23 20.32 -12.52
N GLU A 155 -9.30 19.96 -11.84
CA GLU A 155 -10.12 20.86 -11.04
C GLU A 155 -9.47 21.16 -9.68
N PHE A 156 -8.96 20.12 -9.03
CA PHE A 156 -8.41 20.22 -7.66
C PHE A 156 -6.87 20.14 -7.62
N ASN A 157 -6.17 20.34 -8.71
CA ASN A 157 -4.71 20.15 -8.79
C ASN A 157 -4.28 18.72 -8.38
N GLY A 158 -4.36 17.77 -9.33
CA GLY A 158 -4.13 16.35 -9.10
C GLY A 158 -2.87 15.99 -8.31
N PRO A 159 -1.67 16.56 -8.59
CA PRO A 159 -0.49 16.32 -7.77
C PRO A 159 -0.69 16.69 -6.29
N SER A 160 -1.43 17.77 -6.00
CA SER A 160 -1.76 18.16 -4.63
C SER A 160 -2.71 17.19 -3.96
N LEU A 161 -3.68 16.61 -4.70
CA LEU A 161 -4.57 15.57 -4.18
C LEU A 161 -3.81 14.31 -3.75
N VAL A 162 -2.87 13.85 -4.60
CA VAL A 162 -2.04 12.68 -4.26
C VAL A 162 -1.13 12.98 -3.07
N ALA A 163 -0.53 14.16 -3.01
CA ALA A 163 0.28 14.59 -1.86
C ALA A 163 -0.57 14.66 -0.57
N PHE A 164 -1.78 15.21 -0.66
CA PHE A 164 -2.74 15.27 0.44
C PHE A 164 -3.10 13.87 0.97
N LEU A 165 -3.44 12.94 0.06
CA LEU A 165 -3.71 11.54 0.39
C LEU A 165 -2.54 10.90 1.14
N LEU A 166 -1.32 11.01 0.59
CA LEU A 166 -0.12 10.43 1.18
C LEU A 166 0.20 11.02 2.55
N CYS A 167 0.15 12.35 2.68
CA CYS A 167 0.42 13.02 3.94
C CYS A 167 -0.61 12.67 5.02
N ALA A 168 -1.90 12.59 4.66
CA ALA A 168 -2.95 12.19 5.59
C ALA A 168 -2.74 10.75 6.10
N ILE A 169 -2.40 9.80 5.20
CA ILE A 169 -2.12 8.41 5.58
C ILE A 169 -0.87 8.35 6.48
N TRP A 170 0.26 8.89 6.03
CA TRP A 170 1.53 8.80 6.77
C TRP A 170 1.48 9.47 8.14
N ALA A 171 0.86 10.65 8.24
CA ALA A 171 0.70 11.33 9.52
C ALA A 171 -0.24 10.57 10.46
N GLY A 172 -1.31 9.98 9.91
CA GLY A 172 -2.21 9.11 10.64
C GLY A 172 -1.48 7.90 11.21
N ASP A 173 -0.69 7.19 10.41
CA ASP A 173 0.07 6.00 10.83
C ASP A 173 1.10 6.34 11.91
N ILE A 174 1.83 7.44 11.74
CA ILE A 174 2.78 7.93 12.73
C ILE A 174 2.07 8.24 14.06
N ALA A 175 0.97 8.98 14.01
CA ALA A 175 0.20 9.34 15.20
C ALA A 175 -0.42 8.09 15.87
N ALA A 176 -0.98 7.16 15.08
CA ALA A 176 -1.49 5.89 15.57
C ALA A 176 -0.42 5.09 16.33
N LEU A 177 0.81 5.05 15.81
CA LEU A 177 1.93 4.35 16.41
C LEU A 177 2.28 4.94 17.78
N TYR A 178 2.43 6.27 17.88
CA TYR A 178 2.82 6.92 19.13
C TYR A 178 1.70 6.90 20.16
N VAL A 179 0.47 7.27 19.78
CA VAL A 179 -0.69 7.27 20.67
C VAL A 179 -1.05 5.85 21.10
N GLY A 180 -1.06 4.90 20.16
CA GLY A 180 -1.35 3.50 20.45
C GLY A 180 -0.34 2.85 21.42
N ARG A 181 0.95 3.23 21.32
CA ARG A 181 1.98 2.74 22.24
C ARG A 181 1.92 3.38 23.63
N SER A 182 1.62 4.68 23.71
CA SER A 182 1.63 5.42 24.97
C SER A 182 0.31 5.32 25.75
N LEU A 183 -0.82 5.32 25.04
CA LEU A 183 -2.15 5.41 25.64
C LEU A 183 -3.06 4.21 25.34
N GLY A 184 -2.68 3.30 24.42
CA GLY A 184 -3.50 2.21 23.92
C GLY A 184 -3.84 1.17 25.00
N LYS A 185 -5.08 1.18 25.47
CA LYS A 185 -5.62 0.24 26.47
C LYS A 185 -6.66 -0.69 25.86
N HIS A 186 -7.52 -0.18 24.97
CA HIS A 186 -8.63 -0.90 24.38
C HIS A 186 -8.26 -1.44 23.00
N LYS A 187 -8.17 -2.77 22.90
CA LYS A 187 -7.82 -3.41 21.61
C LYS A 187 -8.97 -3.30 20.61
N MET A 188 -8.65 -2.86 19.38
CA MET A 188 -9.63 -2.64 18.31
C MET A 188 -9.97 -3.94 17.56
N ALA A 189 -8.96 -4.74 17.23
CA ALA A 189 -9.12 -5.99 16.47
C ALA A 189 -8.15 -7.07 16.98
N PRO A 190 -8.42 -7.69 18.16
CA PRO A 190 -7.47 -8.61 18.83
C PRO A 190 -7.05 -9.81 17.97
N THR A 191 -7.97 -10.34 17.17
CA THR A 191 -7.73 -11.51 16.30
C THR A 191 -6.99 -11.19 15.01
N LEU A 192 -7.17 -10.00 14.45
CA LEU A 192 -6.58 -9.57 13.18
C LEU A 192 -5.24 -8.86 13.41
N SER A 193 -5.25 -7.86 14.27
CA SER A 193 -4.09 -7.04 14.60
C SER A 193 -4.07 -6.71 16.10
N PRO A 194 -3.39 -7.52 16.92
CA PRO A 194 -3.40 -7.38 18.38
C PRO A 194 -2.73 -6.11 18.90
N ASN A 195 -1.97 -5.42 18.06
CA ASN A 195 -1.30 -4.17 18.43
C ASN A 195 -2.16 -2.93 18.20
N LYS A 196 -3.25 -3.02 17.42
CA LYS A 196 -4.15 -1.89 17.17
C LYS A 196 -5.06 -1.62 18.37
N SER A 197 -5.22 -0.34 18.72
CA SER A 197 -6.09 0.13 19.80
C SER A 197 -7.00 1.25 19.33
N TRP A 198 -8.13 1.42 20.00
CA TRP A 198 -9.07 2.51 19.71
C TRP A 198 -8.46 3.89 19.95
N GLU A 199 -7.62 4.02 20.98
CA GLU A 199 -6.88 5.25 21.27
C GLU A 199 -5.91 5.58 20.13
N GLY A 200 -5.24 4.55 19.59
CA GLY A 200 -4.39 4.69 18.41
C GLY A 200 -5.19 5.13 17.18
N ALA A 201 -6.40 4.59 16.99
CA ALA A 201 -7.28 4.97 15.87
C ALA A 201 -7.72 6.44 15.95
N VAL A 202 -8.09 6.92 17.16
CA VAL A 202 -8.40 8.33 17.39
C VAL A 202 -7.16 9.21 17.18
N GLY A 203 -6.00 8.75 17.66
CA GLY A 203 -4.72 9.43 17.41
C GLY A 203 -4.39 9.52 15.91
N SER A 204 -4.67 8.45 15.15
CA SER A 204 -4.53 8.43 13.69
C SER A 204 -5.38 9.53 13.03
N LEU A 205 -6.65 9.61 13.40
CA LEU A 205 -7.55 10.64 12.88
C LEU A 205 -7.03 12.04 13.19
N ALA A 206 -6.61 12.29 14.44
CA ALA A 206 -6.04 13.59 14.82
C ALA A 206 -4.78 13.93 14.02
N GLY A 207 -3.90 12.94 13.77
CA GLY A 207 -2.71 13.10 12.94
C GLY A 207 -3.03 13.48 11.49
N SER A 208 -4.00 12.81 10.88
CA SER A 208 -4.45 13.12 9.51
C SER A 208 -5.07 14.52 9.41
N LEU A 209 -5.91 14.89 10.37
CA LEU A 209 -6.50 16.24 10.42
C LEU A 209 -5.43 17.34 10.62
N ALA A 210 -4.45 17.08 11.49
CA ALA A 210 -3.33 18.01 11.69
C ALA A 210 -2.49 18.16 10.40
N ALA A 211 -2.18 17.06 9.70
CA ALA A 211 -1.49 17.11 8.42
C ALA A 211 -2.28 17.90 7.37
N ALA A 212 -3.60 17.69 7.27
CA ALA A 212 -4.47 18.45 6.39
C ALA A 212 -4.41 19.95 6.69
N GLY A 213 -4.53 20.34 7.98
CA GLY A 213 -4.43 21.74 8.40
C GLY A 213 -3.07 22.37 8.06
N ILE A 214 -1.96 21.63 8.26
CA ILE A 214 -0.61 22.08 7.89
C ILE A 214 -0.49 22.27 6.38
N LEU A 215 -0.99 21.32 5.57
CA LEU A 215 -0.93 21.42 4.11
C LEU A 215 -1.74 22.60 3.58
N LEU A 216 -2.93 22.84 4.13
CA LEU A 216 -3.76 24.02 3.78
C LEU A 216 -3.04 25.32 4.13
N GLY A 217 -2.46 25.42 5.34
CA GLY A 217 -1.67 26.58 5.73
C GLY A 217 -0.44 26.80 4.85
N LEU A 218 0.27 25.72 4.52
CA LEU A 218 1.43 25.79 3.62
C LEU A 218 1.03 26.20 2.20
N SER A 219 -0.07 25.67 1.67
CA SER A 219 -0.60 26.07 0.36
C SER A 219 -0.90 27.55 0.28
N ASN A 220 -1.54 28.13 1.31
CA ASN A 220 -1.84 29.56 1.37
C ASN A 220 -0.55 30.39 1.39
N THR A 221 0.45 30.00 2.19
CA THR A 221 1.74 30.70 2.24
C THR A 221 2.50 30.61 0.90
N LEU A 222 2.47 29.46 0.24
CA LEU A 222 3.10 29.28 -1.07
C LEU A 222 2.40 30.09 -2.16
N ALA A 223 1.07 30.21 -2.10
CA ALA A 223 0.30 31.05 -3.01
C ALA A 223 0.68 32.54 -2.90
N GLU A 224 0.96 33.04 -1.69
CA GLU A 224 1.50 34.40 -1.48
C GLU A 224 2.85 34.62 -2.19
N TRP A 225 3.62 33.55 -2.39
CA TRP A 225 4.91 33.60 -3.11
C TRP A 225 4.80 33.24 -4.60
N ASN A 226 3.57 33.15 -5.14
CA ASN A 226 3.26 32.71 -6.52
C ASN A 226 3.76 31.29 -6.85
N ILE A 227 3.80 30.41 -5.85
CA ILE A 227 4.14 28.99 -6.02
C ILE A 227 2.85 28.18 -5.94
N GLU A 228 2.28 27.84 -7.10
CA GLU A 228 0.98 27.14 -7.20
C GLU A 228 1.11 25.61 -7.28
N ARG A 229 2.30 25.06 -7.08
CA ARG A 229 2.52 23.61 -7.18
C ARG A 229 1.78 22.80 -6.13
N LEU A 230 1.61 23.34 -4.93
CA LEU A 230 0.76 22.80 -3.87
C LEU A 230 -0.42 23.75 -3.70
N SER A 231 -1.59 23.34 -4.15
CA SER A 231 -2.78 24.19 -4.18
C SER A 231 -4.02 23.39 -3.79
N PHE A 232 -4.82 23.98 -2.90
CA PHE A 232 -6.09 23.44 -2.40
C PHE A 232 -7.19 24.50 -2.54
N HIS A 233 -7.39 24.98 -3.78
CA HIS A 233 -8.39 26.00 -4.09
C HIS A 233 -9.75 25.38 -4.39
N GLY A 234 -10.78 26.22 -4.40
CA GLY A 234 -12.14 25.84 -4.79
C GLY A 234 -13.04 25.43 -3.65
N GLU A 235 -12.51 24.82 -2.58
CA GLU A 235 -13.31 24.32 -1.49
C GLU A 235 -13.02 25.01 -0.15
N ALA A 236 -14.04 25.02 0.73
CA ALA A 236 -13.88 25.51 2.08
C ALA A 236 -12.94 24.59 2.90
N TRP A 237 -12.17 25.18 3.80
CA TRP A 237 -11.18 24.43 4.62
C TRP A 237 -11.77 23.21 5.35
N TYR A 238 -13.04 23.27 5.77
CA TYR A 238 -13.70 22.17 6.46
C TYR A 238 -14.00 20.98 5.53
N CYS A 239 -14.17 21.20 4.22
CA CYS A 239 -14.33 20.14 3.25
C CYS A 239 -13.03 19.31 3.16
N TRP A 240 -11.88 19.96 3.14
CA TRP A 240 -10.58 19.30 3.17
C TRP A 240 -10.35 18.49 4.45
N LEU A 241 -10.80 19.03 5.62
CA LEU A 241 -10.75 18.25 6.85
C LEU A 241 -11.69 17.04 6.82
N ALA A 242 -12.88 17.16 6.24
CA ALA A 242 -13.78 16.03 6.05
C ALA A 242 -13.18 14.97 5.12
N LEU A 243 -12.52 15.37 4.03
CA LEU A 243 -11.79 14.47 3.16
C LEU A 243 -10.62 13.78 3.88
N ALA A 244 -9.86 14.50 4.72
CA ALA A 244 -8.80 13.90 5.52
C ALA A 244 -9.34 12.87 6.52
N ALA A 245 -10.49 13.12 7.14
CA ALA A 245 -11.16 12.16 8.00
C ALA A 245 -11.61 10.92 7.22
N LEU A 246 -12.20 11.10 6.04
CA LEU A 246 -12.61 10.00 5.16
C LEU A 246 -11.41 9.14 4.74
N ILE A 247 -10.32 9.78 4.29
CA ILE A 247 -9.06 9.12 3.93
C ILE A 247 -8.56 8.28 5.11
N ASN A 248 -8.52 8.86 6.32
CA ASN A 248 -8.02 8.16 7.50
C ASN A 248 -8.89 6.95 7.87
N LEU A 249 -10.21 7.07 7.85
CA LEU A 249 -11.12 5.96 8.12
C LEU A 249 -10.96 4.84 7.08
N ALA A 250 -10.87 5.20 5.81
CA ALA A 250 -10.63 4.24 4.73
C ALA A 250 -9.26 3.58 4.84
N ALA A 251 -8.21 4.33 5.19
CA ALA A 251 -6.86 3.82 5.42
C ALA A 251 -6.84 2.79 6.55
N GLN A 252 -7.46 3.08 7.69
CA GLN A 252 -7.58 2.14 8.81
C GLN A 252 -8.35 0.88 8.42
N ALA A 253 -9.42 1.02 7.64
CA ALA A 253 -10.19 -0.12 7.12
C ALA A 253 -9.36 -0.96 6.14
N GLY A 254 -8.55 -0.34 5.27
CA GLY A 254 -7.65 -1.01 4.33
C GLY A 254 -6.61 -1.89 5.02
N ASP A 255 -5.90 -1.33 6.01
CA ASP A 255 -4.92 -2.07 6.82
C ASP A 255 -5.59 -3.23 7.61
N LEU A 256 -6.82 -3.05 8.12
CA LEU A 256 -7.56 -4.14 8.75
C LEU A 256 -8.00 -5.21 7.76
N ALA A 257 -8.42 -4.83 6.56
CA ALA A 257 -8.82 -5.76 5.50
C ALA A 257 -7.61 -6.60 5.05
N GLU A 258 -6.46 -5.99 4.83
CA GLU A 258 -5.22 -6.68 4.49
C GLU A 258 -4.77 -7.62 5.62
N SER A 259 -4.85 -7.16 6.87
CA SER A 259 -4.59 -8.00 8.03
C SER A 259 -5.52 -9.21 8.08
N ALA A 260 -6.82 -9.05 7.76
CA ALA A 260 -7.78 -10.15 7.71
C ALA A 260 -7.41 -11.17 6.62
N ILE A 261 -7.06 -10.71 5.42
CA ILE A 261 -6.60 -11.57 4.32
C ILE A 261 -5.39 -12.39 4.75
N LYS A 262 -4.39 -11.79 5.35
CA LYS A 262 -3.21 -12.50 5.84
C LYS A 262 -3.56 -13.55 6.90
N ARG A 263 -4.39 -13.19 7.89
CA ARG A 263 -4.77 -14.13 8.97
C ARG A 263 -5.64 -15.27 8.47
N SER A 264 -6.48 -15.06 7.45
CA SER A 264 -7.30 -16.14 6.89
C SER A 264 -6.48 -17.30 6.34
N VAL A 265 -5.23 -17.04 5.93
CA VAL A 265 -4.29 -18.05 5.40
C VAL A 265 -3.12 -18.35 6.35
N GLY A 266 -3.22 -17.94 7.63
CA GLY A 266 -2.19 -18.17 8.64
C GLY A 266 -0.88 -17.41 8.38
N ALA A 267 -0.88 -16.41 7.50
CA ALA A 267 0.29 -15.57 7.23
C ALA A 267 0.34 -14.35 8.15
N LYS A 268 1.54 -13.80 8.34
CA LYS A 268 1.77 -12.54 9.05
C LYS A 268 2.10 -11.41 8.09
N ASP A 269 2.94 -11.67 7.11
CA ASP A 269 3.40 -10.73 6.10
C ASP A 269 2.91 -11.22 4.73
N SER A 270 2.64 -10.29 3.80
CA SER A 270 2.14 -10.61 2.45
C SER A 270 3.23 -11.25 1.58
N GLY A 271 4.48 -10.84 1.80
CA GLY A 271 5.64 -11.29 1.05
C GLY A 271 6.96 -10.92 1.72
N THR A 272 8.06 -11.12 0.98
CA THR A 272 9.43 -10.80 1.41
C THR A 272 10.16 -9.94 0.39
N MET A 273 9.44 -9.33 -0.55
CA MET A 273 10.03 -8.58 -1.67
C MET A 273 10.78 -7.33 -1.23
N VAL A 274 10.35 -6.68 -0.15
CA VAL A 274 11.02 -5.48 0.37
C VAL A 274 11.94 -5.86 1.53
N PRO A 275 13.28 -5.87 1.34
CA PRO A 275 14.23 -6.28 2.37
C PRO A 275 14.05 -5.51 3.67
N GLY A 276 13.76 -6.21 4.77
CA GLY A 276 13.56 -5.62 6.10
C GLY A 276 12.18 -4.96 6.34
N HIS A 277 11.28 -4.97 5.34
CA HIS A 277 9.98 -4.30 5.41
C HIS A 277 8.77 -5.19 5.05
N GLY A 278 8.96 -6.49 4.76
CA GLY A 278 7.86 -7.40 4.35
C GLY A 278 7.52 -7.29 2.86
N GLY A 279 6.27 -7.39 2.53
CA GLY A 279 5.78 -7.29 1.16
C GLY A 279 5.48 -5.88 0.70
N VAL A 280 5.26 -5.74 -0.62
CA VAL A 280 4.78 -4.50 -1.25
C VAL A 280 3.32 -4.24 -0.82
N LEU A 281 2.50 -5.29 -0.75
CA LEU A 281 1.11 -5.21 -0.31
C LEU A 281 1.01 -4.67 1.12
N ASP A 282 1.91 -5.10 2.04
CA ASP A 282 2.02 -4.58 3.42
C ASP A 282 2.38 -3.06 3.49
N ARG A 283 2.77 -2.43 2.38
CA ARG A 283 3.15 -1.00 2.32
C ARG A 283 2.09 -0.12 1.72
N ILE A 284 1.15 -0.69 1.01
CA ILE A 284 0.08 0.03 0.33
C ILE A 284 -1.31 -0.31 0.87
N ASP A 285 -1.40 -1.15 1.88
CA ASP A 285 -2.63 -1.65 2.51
C ASP A 285 -3.62 -0.53 2.88
N ALA A 286 -3.12 0.52 3.54
CA ALA A 286 -3.90 1.73 3.85
C ALA A 286 -4.38 2.45 2.57
N MET A 287 -3.53 2.49 1.54
CA MET A 287 -3.80 3.22 0.30
C MET A 287 -4.87 2.54 -0.56
N ILE A 288 -4.96 1.21 -0.49
CA ILE A 288 -5.91 0.38 -1.27
C ILE A 288 -7.35 0.85 -1.11
N LEU A 289 -7.77 1.24 0.08
CA LEU A 289 -9.12 1.78 0.30
C LEU A 289 -9.15 3.31 0.36
N ALA A 290 -8.08 3.96 0.79
CA ALA A 290 -8.04 5.41 0.93
C ALA A 290 -8.03 6.15 -0.42
N ALA A 291 -7.30 5.64 -1.42
CA ALA A 291 -7.23 6.26 -2.73
C ALA A 291 -8.60 6.26 -3.46
N PRO A 292 -9.30 5.12 -3.59
CA PRO A 292 -10.64 5.13 -4.17
C PRO A 292 -11.65 5.92 -3.33
N ALA A 293 -11.54 5.92 -1.98
CA ALA A 293 -12.44 6.71 -1.15
C ALA A 293 -12.35 8.21 -1.44
N LEU A 294 -11.13 8.74 -1.58
CA LEU A 294 -10.91 10.13 -1.99
C LEU A 294 -11.44 10.37 -3.41
N TRP A 295 -11.11 9.49 -4.36
CA TRP A 295 -11.54 9.64 -5.75
C TRP A 295 -13.06 9.65 -5.87
N TYR A 296 -13.78 8.71 -5.22
CA TYR A 296 -15.25 8.68 -5.23
C TYR A 296 -15.85 9.91 -4.56
N ALA A 297 -15.29 10.37 -3.43
CA ALA A 297 -15.79 11.57 -2.75
C ALA A 297 -15.75 12.80 -3.67
N LEU A 298 -14.63 13.01 -4.38
CA LEU A 298 -14.48 14.10 -5.35
C LEU A 298 -15.37 13.92 -6.57
N THR A 299 -15.51 12.70 -7.09
CA THR A 299 -16.40 12.40 -8.22
C THR A 299 -17.86 12.67 -7.88
N ILE A 300 -18.31 12.26 -6.69
CA ILE A 300 -19.67 12.54 -6.22
C ILE A 300 -19.88 14.04 -6.03
N HIS A 301 -18.89 14.75 -5.47
CA HIS A 301 -18.96 16.21 -5.31
C HIS A 301 -19.15 16.95 -6.65
N LYS A 302 -18.50 16.49 -7.70
CA LYS A 302 -18.62 17.07 -9.05
C LYS A 302 -20.01 16.87 -9.70
N LEU A 303 -20.83 15.94 -9.19
CA LEU A 303 -22.16 15.65 -9.70
C LEU A 303 -23.24 16.59 -9.14
N PHE A 304 -22.94 17.34 -8.09
CA PHE A 304 -23.84 18.25 -7.38
C PHE A 304 -23.28 19.67 -7.35
#